data_0a62b2f2146ab61aefa7b2409332ba7c
#
_entry.id   0a62b2f2146ab61aefa7b2409332ba7c
#
_cell.length_a   1.000
_cell.length_b   1.000
_cell.length_c   1.000
_cell.angle_alpha   90.00
_cell.angle_beta   90.00
_cell.angle_gamma   90.00
#
_symmetry.space_group_name_H-M   'P 1'
#
loop_
_entity.id
_entity.type
_entity.pdbx_description
1 polymer ?
#
loop_
_entity_poly.entity_id
_entity_poly.type
_entity_poly.pdbx_seq_one_letter_code
_entity_poly.pdbx_strand_id
1 'polypeptide(L)'
;MRTTKAFLRQGLLASAMLLSASGFGAMAADFDPSATIRIGSLYEPQNLDNTAGAGQGINEAFNGNVYEALFQLTDAGTVEPRLVESFTTSDDGLTYTFKLKGGVKFHSGDPLTSADVKESIERVTAEASKSSRKKSLASIARIETPDDQTVVITLSSRSISLPYNLSYVWIVNDAAGDITGKEDGTGPYKLSEWRRGSALALDKFDGYWGTPPTNAEVVFSYFTDATALNNALLTNAVDVITSVQSPDSLAQFKDNPAFKVTDGASTTKEILAYNDRVAPFDNVKVRKALARAVDKAKLLNSIWGDYGTLIGSFVPPTDPWYEDLTKVDPYDVESAKALLAEAGFKDGFSFTLDTPDYDPHPIVAQFLQAEFAKVGVKMNINIITANEWYTKVYKQHDFQATLQEHVNHRDIVFYGNPDFYWGYNNPEVVKLIADSETVGSADEQTAKLKEANRLIAEDAASNWLYLYPQIVVSAADVSGYPVNGLNSQFYAYDIKKTP
;
A
#
# COMPACT_ATOMS: atom_id res chain seq x y z
N MET A 1 38.63 -63.59 54.34
CA MET A 1 37.97 -63.93 55.60
C MET A 1 36.84 -62.97 55.78
N ARG A 2 35.62 -63.50 55.60
CA ARG A 2 34.54 -63.54 56.61
C ARG A 2 34.31 -62.19 57.31
N THR A 3 33.16 -61.60 57.40
CA THR A 3 31.74 -61.96 57.48
C THR A 3 30.94 -60.65 57.72
N THR A 4 29.86 -60.43 57.26
CA THR A 4 28.43 -60.71 57.51
C THR A 4 27.63 -59.42 57.76
N LYS A 5 26.62 -59.24 56.97
CA LYS A 5 25.26 -58.70 57.17
C LYS A 5 24.92 -57.90 58.43
N ALA A 6 24.19 -56.77 58.20
CA ALA A 6 22.87 -56.58 58.83
C ALA A 6 22.08 -55.48 58.12
N PHE A 7 20.80 -55.81 57.90
CA PHE A 7 19.76 -54.91 57.39
C PHE A 7 19.30 -53.93 58.49
N LEU A 8 19.04 -52.69 58.12
CA LEU A 8 17.97 -51.89 58.77
C LEU A 8 17.26 -51.02 57.77
N ARG A 9 15.97 -51.28 57.61
CA ARG A 9 14.98 -50.45 56.91
C ARG A 9 14.70 -49.22 57.79
N GLN A 10 14.78 -48.04 57.20
CA GLN A 10 14.01 -46.90 57.66
C GLN A 10 13.43 -46.17 56.48
N GLY A 11 12.12 -46.02 56.51
CA GLY A 11 11.30 -45.39 55.48
C GLY A 11 11.52 -43.87 55.48
N LEU A 12 11.67 -43.33 54.28
CA LEU A 12 11.54 -41.89 54.04
C LEU A 12 10.17 -41.64 53.43
N LEU A 13 9.37 -40.89 54.18
CA LEU A 13 8.15 -40.23 53.69
C LEU A 13 8.56 -39.18 52.61
N ALA A 14 8.22 -39.46 51.40
CA ALA A 14 8.31 -38.45 50.33
C ALA A 14 7.07 -37.56 50.40
N SER A 15 7.20 -36.36 50.92
CA SER A 15 6.19 -35.30 50.79
C SER A 15 6.19 -34.81 49.31
N ALA A 16 5.19 -35.23 48.58
CA ALA A 16 4.90 -34.68 47.26
C ALA A 16 4.34 -33.24 47.43
N MET A 17 5.17 -32.23 47.20
CA MET A 17 4.67 -30.89 46.94
C MET A 17 4.01 -30.87 45.56
N LEU A 18 2.69 -30.85 45.53
CA LEU A 18 1.91 -30.45 44.37
C LEU A 18 2.15 -28.94 44.14
N LEU A 19 3.05 -28.63 43.22
CA LEU A 19 3.04 -27.31 42.59
C LEU A 19 1.80 -27.25 41.70
N SER A 20 0.75 -26.60 42.20
CA SER A 20 -0.34 -26.12 41.37
C SER A 20 0.19 -25.02 40.48
N ALA A 21 0.59 -25.37 39.24
CA ALA A 21 0.78 -24.41 38.17
C ALA A 21 -0.59 -23.80 37.88
N SER A 22 -0.88 -22.66 38.50
CA SER A 22 -1.93 -21.75 38.05
C SER A 22 -1.56 -21.28 36.67
N GLY A 23 -1.99 -22.02 35.64
CA GLY A 23 -1.97 -21.54 34.28
C GLY A 23 -2.85 -20.28 34.24
N PHE A 24 -2.25 -19.12 34.19
CA PHE A 24 -2.90 -17.95 33.64
C PHE A 24 -3.15 -18.28 32.17
N GLY A 25 -4.26 -18.94 31.88
CA GLY A 25 -4.86 -18.89 30.57
C GLY A 25 -5.18 -17.41 30.35
N ALA A 26 -4.46 -16.74 29.49
CA ALA A 26 -4.95 -15.51 28.90
C ALA A 26 -6.31 -15.89 28.28
N MET A 27 -7.41 -15.54 28.95
CA MET A 27 -8.74 -15.60 28.33
C MET A 27 -8.62 -14.66 27.14
N ALA A 28 -8.71 -15.22 25.92
CA ALA A 28 -8.95 -14.40 24.76
C ALA A 28 -10.17 -13.54 25.11
N ALA A 29 -10.02 -12.22 25.03
CA ALA A 29 -11.16 -11.34 25.30
C ALA A 29 -12.30 -11.77 24.37
N ASP A 30 -13.44 -12.12 24.97
CA ASP A 30 -14.62 -12.43 24.19
C ASP A 30 -14.96 -11.19 23.37
N PHE A 31 -15.19 -11.37 22.05
CA PHE A 31 -15.65 -10.31 21.17
C PHE A 31 -17.15 -10.51 20.89
N ASP A 32 -17.85 -9.43 20.60
CA ASP A 32 -19.26 -9.46 20.23
C ASP A 32 -19.40 -9.74 18.71
N PRO A 33 -19.82 -10.94 18.29
CA PRO A 33 -20.00 -11.27 16.88
C PRO A 33 -21.23 -10.58 16.24
N SER A 34 -22.08 -9.94 17.04
CA SER A 34 -23.22 -9.14 16.57
C SER A 34 -22.91 -7.65 16.49
N ALA A 35 -21.66 -7.25 16.80
CA ALA A 35 -21.26 -5.85 16.79
C ALA A 35 -21.35 -5.23 15.39
N THR A 36 -21.76 -3.97 15.35
CA THR A 36 -21.52 -3.06 14.23
C THR A 36 -20.17 -2.37 14.42
N ILE A 37 -19.29 -2.47 13.44
CA ILE A 37 -18.02 -1.73 13.39
C ILE A 37 -18.22 -0.45 12.61
N ARG A 38 -18.03 0.69 13.26
CA ARG A 38 -18.20 2.02 12.65
C ARG A 38 -16.83 2.59 12.29
N ILE A 39 -16.57 2.72 10.99
CA ILE A 39 -15.30 3.17 10.44
C ILE A 39 -15.46 4.62 9.96
N GLY A 40 -14.60 5.51 10.43
CA GLY A 40 -14.54 6.89 9.96
C GLY A 40 -13.53 7.06 8.84
N SER A 41 -13.91 7.68 7.73
CA SER A 41 -13.03 7.94 6.59
C SER A 41 -13.29 9.30 5.96
N LEU A 42 -12.25 9.87 5.31
CA LEU A 42 -12.34 11.07 4.47
C LEU A 42 -12.62 10.72 2.99
N TYR A 43 -12.67 9.42 2.65
CA TYR A 43 -12.66 8.95 1.26
C TYR A 43 -13.94 8.20 0.92
N GLU A 44 -14.96 8.91 0.47
CA GLU A 44 -16.18 8.27 -0.03
C GLU A 44 -15.92 7.65 -1.43
N PRO A 45 -16.35 6.40 -1.69
CA PRO A 45 -16.34 5.84 -3.04
C PRO A 45 -17.18 6.68 -4.02
N GLN A 46 -16.69 6.85 -5.25
CA GLN A 46 -17.47 7.54 -6.28
C GLN A 46 -18.53 6.64 -6.92
N ASN A 47 -18.24 5.36 -7.01
CA ASN A 47 -19.10 4.30 -7.57
C ASN A 47 -18.66 2.93 -7.01
N LEU A 48 -19.27 1.84 -7.49
CA LEU A 48 -18.98 0.46 -7.06
C LEU A 48 -18.03 -0.28 -8.01
N ASP A 49 -17.57 0.36 -9.09
CA ASP A 49 -16.82 -0.27 -10.18
C ASP A 49 -15.41 0.32 -10.31
N ASN A 50 -14.37 -0.45 -9.99
CA ASN A 50 -12.98 -0.03 -10.12
C ASN A 50 -12.48 0.09 -11.56
N THR A 51 -13.29 -0.29 -12.57
CA THR A 51 -13.01 -0.04 -13.99
C THR A 51 -13.61 1.27 -14.49
N ALA A 52 -14.57 1.85 -13.79
CA ALA A 52 -15.20 3.13 -14.12
C ALA A 52 -14.45 4.34 -13.55
N GLY A 53 -13.51 4.11 -12.63
CA GLY A 53 -12.66 5.14 -12.01
C GLY A 53 -11.70 4.52 -11.00
N ALA A 54 -10.76 5.32 -10.54
CA ALA A 54 -9.83 4.94 -9.49
C ALA A 54 -9.98 5.93 -8.33
N GLY A 55 -10.08 5.43 -7.12
CA GLY A 55 -10.15 6.27 -5.94
C GLY A 55 -9.84 5.47 -4.69
N GLN A 56 -9.27 6.14 -3.69
CA GLN A 56 -8.92 5.53 -2.41
C GLN A 56 -10.15 4.91 -1.74
N GLY A 57 -11.28 5.62 -1.71
CA GLY A 57 -12.50 5.14 -1.06
C GLY A 57 -13.10 3.87 -1.67
N ILE A 58 -12.93 3.65 -2.99
CA ILE A 58 -13.35 2.39 -3.63
C ILE A 58 -12.57 1.20 -3.07
N ASN A 59 -11.23 1.33 -2.96
CA ASN A 59 -10.41 0.27 -2.42
C ASN A 59 -10.66 0.07 -0.93
N GLU A 60 -10.79 1.14 -0.16
CA GLU A 60 -11.01 1.10 1.28
C GLU A 60 -12.29 0.35 1.66
N ALA A 61 -13.40 0.66 0.99
CA ALA A 61 -14.69 0.07 1.33
C ALA A 61 -14.91 -1.32 0.72
N PHE A 62 -14.49 -1.54 -0.53
CA PHE A 62 -14.93 -2.71 -1.30
C PHE A 62 -13.87 -3.77 -1.51
N ASN A 63 -12.57 -3.41 -1.58
CA ASN A 63 -11.53 -4.40 -1.87
C ASN A 63 -11.36 -5.39 -0.71
N GLY A 64 -11.59 -6.68 -0.99
CA GLY A 64 -11.54 -7.76 -0.01
C GLY A 64 -12.72 -7.81 0.97
N ASN A 65 -13.51 -6.74 1.09
CA ASN A 65 -14.72 -6.71 1.91
C ASN A 65 -15.95 -7.20 1.11
N VAL A 66 -16.14 -6.67 -0.09
CA VAL A 66 -17.28 -6.97 -0.98
C VAL A 66 -16.84 -7.74 -2.21
N TYR A 67 -15.75 -7.29 -2.84
CA TYR A 67 -15.17 -7.94 -4.01
C TYR A 67 -13.86 -8.60 -3.66
N GLU A 68 -13.69 -9.83 -4.13
CA GLU A 68 -12.42 -10.56 -4.04
C GLU A 68 -11.80 -10.73 -5.43
N ALA A 69 -10.53 -11.07 -5.46
CA ALA A 69 -9.76 -11.32 -6.67
C ALA A 69 -9.21 -12.76 -6.65
N LEU A 70 -8.58 -13.20 -7.72
CA LEU A 70 -7.89 -14.50 -7.76
C LEU A 70 -6.80 -14.60 -6.69
N PHE A 71 -6.10 -13.49 -6.44
CA PHE A 71 -5.07 -13.35 -5.41
C PHE A 71 -5.41 -12.16 -4.50
N GLN A 72 -4.83 -12.17 -3.32
CA GLN A 72 -4.95 -11.09 -2.33
C GLN A 72 -3.56 -10.55 -2.00
N LEU A 73 -3.43 -9.22 -1.95
CA LEU A 73 -2.29 -8.57 -1.32
C LEU A 73 -2.55 -8.52 0.19
N THR A 74 -1.71 -9.19 0.98
CA THR A 74 -1.83 -9.19 2.44
C THR A 74 -1.35 -7.86 3.04
N ASP A 75 -1.65 -7.63 4.31
CA ASP A 75 -1.16 -6.48 5.07
C ASP A 75 0.39 -6.43 5.17
N ALA A 76 1.05 -7.56 4.99
CA ALA A 76 2.52 -7.67 4.94
C ALA A 76 3.13 -7.39 3.54
N GLY A 77 2.31 -7.11 2.51
CA GLY A 77 2.78 -6.90 1.14
C GLY A 77 3.04 -8.18 0.34
N THR A 78 2.66 -9.35 0.86
CA THR A 78 2.76 -10.63 0.14
C THR A 78 1.52 -10.88 -0.71
N VAL A 79 1.70 -11.63 -1.81
CA VAL A 79 0.60 -12.02 -2.70
C VAL A 79 0.24 -13.48 -2.42
N GLU A 80 -1.00 -13.71 -2.03
CA GLU A 80 -1.49 -15.04 -1.66
C GLU A 80 -2.71 -15.43 -2.51
N PRO A 81 -2.91 -16.74 -2.81
CA PRO A 81 -4.11 -17.23 -3.47
C PRO A 81 -5.37 -16.91 -2.65
N ARG A 82 -6.39 -16.32 -3.28
CA ARG A 82 -7.68 -16.03 -2.65
C ARG A 82 -8.79 -16.89 -3.23
N LEU A 83 -9.29 -16.60 -4.44
CA LEU A 83 -10.28 -17.41 -5.13
C LEU A 83 -9.67 -18.60 -5.90
N VAL A 84 -8.35 -18.65 -5.98
CA VAL A 84 -7.59 -19.76 -6.56
C VAL A 84 -7.28 -20.81 -5.50
N GLU A 85 -7.56 -22.09 -5.79
CA GLU A 85 -7.14 -23.23 -4.97
C GLU A 85 -5.68 -23.59 -5.25
N SER A 86 -5.31 -23.65 -6.53
CA SER A 86 -3.97 -23.93 -7.00
C SER A 86 -3.72 -23.38 -8.39
N PHE A 87 -2.47 -23.20 -8.76
CA PHE A 87 -2.11 -22.84 -10.13
C PHE A 87 -0.79 -23.46 -10.54
N THR A 88 -0.61 -23.60 -11.85
CA THR A 88 0.65 -24.03 -12.48
C THR A 88 1.02 -23.06 -13.58
N THR A 89 2.32 -22.99 -13.86
CA THR A 89 2.88 -22.21 -14.97
C THR A 89 3.63 -23.16 -15.88
N SER A 90 3.49 -23.01 -17.21
CA SER A 90 4.27 -23.78 -18.19
C SER A 90 5.76 -23.46 -18.09
N ASP A 91 6.61 -24.38 -18.58
CA ASP A 91 8.08 -24.24 -18.52
C ASP A 91 8.58 -22.96 -19.21
N ASP A 92 7.92 -22.55 -20.29
CA ASP A 92 8.20 -21.29 -20.98
C ASP A 92 7.67 -20.05 -20.24
N GLY A 93 6.88 -20.23 -19.19
CA GLY A 93 6.28 -19.15 -18.39
C GLY A 93 5.19 -18.35 -19.11
N LEU A 94 4.66 -18.86 -20.22
CA LEU A 94 3.66 -18.16 -21.03
C LEU A 94 2.24 -18.61 -20.76
N THR A 95 2.02 -19.76 -20.12
CA THR A 95 0.67 -20.26 -19.84
C THR A 95 0.52 -20.50 -18.34
N TYR A 96 -0.49 -19.84 -17.75
CA TYR A 96 -0.92 -20.04 -16.38
C TYR A 96 -2.24 -20.81 -16.38
N THR A 97 -2.31 -21.89 -15.62
CA THR A 97 -3.56 -22.66 -15.41
C THR A 97 -3.96 -22.52 -13.94
N PHE A 98 -5.08 -21.87 -13.71
CA PHE A 98 -5.66 -21.65 -12.37
C PHE A 98 -6.82 -22.61 -12.14
N LYS A 99 -6.85 -23.25 -10.98
CA LYS A 99 -8.00 -23.97 -10.46
C LYS A 99 -8.70 -23.09 -9.43
N LEU A 100 -9.99 -22.86 -9.62
CA LEU A 100 -10.81 -22.06 -8.72
C LEU A 100 -11.21 -22.85 -7.48
N LYS A 101 -11.39 -22.18 -6.38
CA LYS A 101 -11.94 -22.79 -5.15
C LYS A 101 -13.39 -23.20 -5.36
N GLY A 102 -13.71 -24.42 -4.94
CA GLY A 102 -15.07 -24.93 -5.02
C GLY A 102 -15.99 -24.30 -3.96
N GLY A 103 -17.28 -24.18 -4.30
CA GLY A 103 -18.31 -23.73 -3.37
C GLY A 103 -18.38 -22.22 -3.14
N VAL A 104 -17.58 -21.42 -3.83
CA VAL A 104 -17.66 -19.95 -3.80
C VAL A 104 -18.96 -19.51 -4.48
N LYS A 105 -19.64 -18.56 -3.83
CA LYS A 105 -20.88 -17.95 -4.34
C LYS A 105 -20.79 -16.44 -4.33
N PHE A 106 -21.43 -15.84 -5.30
CA PHE A 106 -21.72 -14.40 -5.27
C PHE A 106 -22.81 -14.07 -4.24
N HIS A 107 -22.98 -12.80 -3.92
CA HIS A 107 -23.99 -12.31 -2.98
C HIS A 107 -25.43 -12.58 -3.47
N SER A 108 -25.64 -12.70 -4.79
CA SER A 108 -26.89 -13.18 -5.40
C SER A 108 -27.22 -14.64 -5.07
N GLY A 109 -26.21 -15.43 -4.72
CA GLY A 109 -26.30 -16.89 -4.51
C GLY A 109 -25.83 -17.71 -5.71
N ASP A 110 -25.52 -17.09 -6.84
CA ASP A 110 -24.97 -17.74 -8.03
C ASP A 110 -23.57 -18.30 -7.75
N PRO A 111 -23.20 -19.47 -8.31
CA PRO A 111 -21.85 -20.01 -8.14
C PRO A 111 -20.84 -19.21 -8.93
N LEU A 112 -19.63 -19.03 -8.35
CA LEU A 112 -18.47 -18.53 -9.10
C LEU A 112 -18.02 -19.55 -10.14
N THR A 113 -17.83 -19.10 -11.37
CA THR A 113 -17.32 -19.91 -12.49
C THR A 113 -16.10 -19.27 -13.14
N SER A 114 -15.43 -20.03 -13.99
CA SER A 114 -14.31 -19.54 -14.80
C SER A 114 -14.73 -18.48 -15.82
N ALA A 115 -16.00 -18.47 -16.25
CA ALA A 115 -16.54 -17.45 -17.13
C ALA A 115 -16.55 -16.07 -16.47
N ASP A 116 -16.95 -15.99 -15.18
CA ASP A 116 -16.93 -14.74 -14.41
C ASP A 116 -15.51 -14.18 -14.27
N VAL A 117 -14.53 -15.06 -14.08
CA VAL A 117 -13.11 -14.66 -14.02
C VAL A 117 -12.63 -14.09 -15.34
N LYS A 118 -12.96 -14.75 -16.45
CA LYS A 118 -12.61 -14.28 -17.80
C LYS A 118 -13.21 -12.91 -18.06
N GLU A 119 -14.51 -12.74 -17.87
CA GLU A 119 -15.23 -11.49 -18.11
C GLU A 119 -14.66 -10.36 -17.21
N SER A 120 -14.38 -10.66 -15.95
CA SER A 120 -13.79 -9.69 -15.02
C SER A 120 -12.42 -9.19 -15.49
N ILE A 121 -11.55 -10.07 -16.02
CA ILE A 121 -10.26 -9.67 -16.58
C ILE A 121 -10.46 -8.86 -17.86
N GLU A 122 -11.35 -9.31 -18.76
CA GLU A 122 -11.65 -8.64 -20.02
C GLU A 122 -12.26 -7.25 -19.77
N ARG A 123 -13.08 -7.06 -18.72
CA ARG A 123 -13.57 -5.76 -18.28
C ARG A 123 -12.44 -4.80 -17.95
N VAL A 124 -11.43 -5.26 -17.17
CA VAL A 124 -10.28 -4.42 -16.79
C VAL A 124 -9.43 -4.05 -18.02
N THR A 125 -9.27 -4.98 -18.98
CA THR A 125 -8.44 -4.77 -20.17
C THR A 125 -9.18 -4.10 -21.33
N ALA A 126 -10.50 -3.97 -21.27
CA ALA A 126 -11.34 -3.34 -22.29
C ALA A 126 -10.87 -1.92 -22.65
N GLU A 127 -11.12 -1.49 -23.89
CA GLU A 127 -10.72 -0.17 -24.38
C GLU A 127 -11.31 0.97 -23.52
N ALA A 128 -12.56 0.86 -23.13
CA ALA A 128 -13.30 1.83 -22.33
C ALA A 128 -12.87 1.86 -20.84
N SER A 129 -12.15 0.84 -20.36
CA SER A 129 -11.73 0.74 -18.97
C SER A 129 -10.80 1.88 -18.57
N LYS A 130 -11.08 2.50 -17.41
CA LYS A 130 -10.25 3.51 -16.75
C LYS A 130 -9.38 2.92 -15.67
N SER A 131 -9.33 1.59 -15.53
CA SER A 131 -8.50 0.92 -14.53
C SER A 131 -7.02 1.26 -14.74
N SER A 132 -6.34 1.63 -13.66
CA SER A 132 -4.88 1.83 -13.66
C SER A 132 -4.11 0.53 -13.95
N ARG A 133 -4.75 -0.64 -13.79
CA ARG A 133 -4.16 -1.97 -14.01
C ARG A 133 -4.21 -2.45 -15.45
N LYS A 134 -4.95 -1.78 -16.34
CA LYS A 134 -5.07 -2.15 -17.75
C LYS A 134 -3.72 -2.41 -18.43
N LYS A 135 -2.74 -1.52 -18.21
CA LYS A 135 -1.40 -1.67 -18.80
C LYS A 135 -0.63 -2.86 -18.23
N SER A 136 -0.78 -3.15 -16.94
CA SER A 136 -0.10 -4.26 -16.26
C SER A 136 -0.59 -5.64 -16.72
N LEU A 137 -1.76 -5.71 -17.35
CA LEU A 137 -2.35 -6.91 -17.89
C LEU A 137 -2.21 -7.01 -19.42
N ALA A 138 -1.50 -6.08 -20.07
CA ALA A 138 -1.38 -6.02 -21.53
C ALA A 138 -0.67 -7.23 -22.15
N SER A 139 0.08 -8.01 -21.37
CA SER A 139 0.68 -9.26 -21.83
C SER A 139 -0.31 -10.41 -21.98
N ILE A 140 -1.54 -10.31 -21.46
CA ILE A 140 -2.57 -11.34 -21.64
C ILE A 140 -3.00 -11.36 -23.11
N ALA A 141 -2.71 -12.48 -23.79
CA ALA A 141 -3.07 -12.69 -25.19
C ALA A 141 -4.39 -13.45 -25.35
N ARG A 142 -4.69 -14.38 -24.44
CA ARG A 142 -5.90 -15.22 -24.50
C ARG A 142 -6.28 -15.72 -23.12
N ILE A 143 -7.59 -15.83 -22.88
CA ILE A 143 -8.19 -16.45 -21.69
C ILE A 143 -9.16 -17.54 -22.16
N GLU A 144 -8.96 -18.76 -21.64
CA GLU A 144 -9.80 -19.91 -21.92
C GLU A 144 -10.41 -20.46 -20.64
N THR A 145 -11.63 -20.97 -20.75
CA THR A 145 -12.41 -21.53 -19.65
C THR A 145 -12.87 -22.94 -20.05
N PRO A 146 -11.97 -23.95 -20.00
CA PRO A 146 -12.28 -25.30 -20.50
C PRO A 146 -13.36 -26.01 -19.68
N ASP A 147 -13.55 -25.61 -18.45
CA ASP A 147 -14.61 -26.06 -17.53
C ASP A 147 -14.90 -24.94 -16.51
N ASP A 148 -15.98 -25.06 -15.72
CA ASP A 148 -16.43 -24.05 -14.77
C ASP A 148 -15.41 -23.70 -13.65
N GLN A 149 -14.40 -24.55 -13.44
CA GLN A 149 -13.42 -24.39 -12.36
C GLN A 149 -12.01 -24.13 -12.85
N THR A 150 -11.79 -24.04 -14.16
CA THR A 150 -10.44 -23.89 -14.73
C THR A 150 -10.36 -22.66 -15.61
N VAL A 151 -9.39 -21.78 -15.29
CA VAL A 151 -9.02 -20.63 -16.13
C VAL A 151 -7.62 -20.83 -16.65
N VAL A 152 -7.45 -20.73 -17.98
CA VAL A 152 -6.14 -20.80 -18.63
C VAL A 152 -5.83 -19.44 -19.26
N ILE A 153 -4.76 -18.80 -18.80
CA ILE A 153 -4.31 -17.51 -19.33
C ILE A 153 -3.02 -17.74 -20.11
N THR A 154 -3.05 -17.39 -21.40
CA THR A 154 -1.87 -17.38 -22.26
C THR A 154 -1.35 -15.96 -22.43
N LEU A 155 -0.06 -15.75 -22.21
CA LEU A 155 0.63 -14.48 -22.32
C LEU A 155 1.37 -14.35 -23.65
N SER A 156 1.46 -13.15 -24.19
CA SER A 156 2.30 -12.79 -25.35
C SER A 156 3.79 -12.64 -24.97
N SER A 157 4.06 -12.36 -23.71
CA SER A 157 5.40 -12.32 -23.11
C SER A 157 5.30 -12.75 -21.65
N ARG A 158 6.37 -13.33 -21.11
CA ARG A 158 6.42 -13.68 -19.68
C ARG A 158 6.07 -12.47 -18.80
N SER A 159 5.31 -12.73 -17.73
CA SER A 159 5.09 -11.76 -16.65
C SER A 159 4.98 -12.50 -15.33
N ILE A 160 6.08 -12.52 -14.58
CA ILE A 160 6.11 -13.11 -13.23
C ILE A 160 5.21 -12.34 -12.25
N SER A 161 4.93 -11.09 -12.54
CA SER A 161 4.02 -10.24 -11.76
C SER A 161 2.54 -10.51 -12.04
N LEU A 162 2.17 -11.47 -12.90
CA LEU A 162 0.77 -11.74 -13.22
C LEU A 162 -0.09 -12.02 -11.97
N PRO A 163 0.31 -12.86 -10.99
CA PRO A 163 -0.47 -13.06 -9.76
C PRO A 163 -0.68 -11.76 -8.96
N TYR A 164 0.36 -10.92 -8.85
CA TYR A 164 0.23 -9.60 -8.22
C TYR A 164 -0.75 -8.70 -8.98
N ASN A 165 -0.66 -8.64 -10.31
CA ASN A 165 -1.56 -7.82 -11.11
C ASN A 165 -3.01 -8.31 -11.03
N LEU A 166 -3.21 -9.63 -10.95
CA LEU A 166 -4.54 -10.25 -10.77
C LEU A 166 -5.14 -10.02 -9.38
N SER A 167 -4.35 -9.64 -8.36
CA SER A 167 -4.89 -9.28 -7.04
C SER A 167 -5.69 -7.97 -7.03
N TYR A 168 -5.63 -7.21 -8.11
CA TYR A 168 -6.40 -5.97 -8.30
C TYR A 168 -7.59 -6.12 -9.26
N VAL A 169 -7.80 -7.32 -9.81
CA VAL A 169 -8.93 -7.61 -10.68
C VAL A 169 -10.04 -8.19 -9.82
N TRP A 170 -11.03 -7.37 -9.50
CA TRP A 170 -12.21 -7.83 -8.78
C TRP A 170 -13.01 -8.77 -9.65
N ILE A 171 -13.32 -9.95 -9.11
CA ILE A 171 -14.19 -10.91 -9.77
C ILE A 171 -15.63 -10.52 -9.45
N VAL A 172 -16.39 -10.28 -10.50
CA VAL A 172 -17.80 -9.87 -10.46
C VAL A 172 -18.66 -10.90 -11.17
N ASN A 173 -19.92 -11.00 -10.79
CA ASN A 173 -20.87 -11.89 -11.47
C ASN A 173 -21.12 -11.39 -12.90
N ASP A 174 -20.78 -12.19 -13.91
CA ASP A 174 -21.01 -11.90 -15.34
C ASP A 174 -22.49 -11.59 -15.62
N ALA A 175 -23.39 -12.33 -14.98
CA ALA A 175 -24.84 -12.13 -15.14
C ALA A 175 -25.35 -10.82 -14.47
N ALA A 176 -24.59 -10.17 -13.61
CA ALA A 176 -25.02 -8.93 -12.91
C ALA A 176 -25.06 -7.70 -13.83
N GLY A 177 -24.32 -7.72 -14.95
CA GLY A 177 -24.25 -6.61 -15.90
C GLY A 177 -23.54 -5.37 -15.33
N ASP A 178 -24.21 -4.21 -15.31
CA ASP A 178 -23.64 -2.95 -14.80
C ASP A 178 -23.59 -2.93 -13.27
N ILE A 179 -22.36 -3.00 -12.71
CA ILE A 179 -22.11 -2.98 -11.26
C ILE A 179 -21.89 -1.57 -10.70
N THR A 180 -22.01 -0.51 -11.50
CA THR A 180 -21.80 0.87 -10.99
C THR A 180 -22.82 1.29 -9.95
N GLY A 181 -24.01 0.71 -9.98
CA GLY A 181 -25.13 1.00 -9.07
C GLY A 181 -25.59 -0.18 -8.20
N LYS A 182 -25.16 -1.42 -8.50
CA LYS A 182 -25.54 -2.63 -7.76
C LYS A 182 -24.34 -3.58 -7.68
N GLU A 183 -23.92 -3.87 -6.49
CA GLU A 183 -22.83 -4.83 -6.29
C GLU A 183 -23.30 -6.27 -6.38
N ASP A 184 -22.42 -7.17 -6.83
CA ASP A 184 -22.55 -8.62 -6.69
C ASP A 184 -21.14 -9.23 -6.66
N GLY A 185 -20.53 -9.23 -5.47
CA GLY A 185 -19.22 -9.77 -5.21
C GLY A 185 -19.26 -11.13 -4.52
N THR A 186 -18.08 -11.66 -4.18
CA THR A 186 -17.89 -12.93 -3.45
C THR A 186 -17.44 -12.74 -2.02
N GLY A 187 -17.26 -11.49 -1.59
CA GLY A 187 -16.64 -11.12 -0.32
C GLY A 187 -17.46 -11.45 0.92
N PRO A 188 -16.84 -11.27 2.10
CA PRO A 188 -17.49 -11.58 3.39
C PRO A 188 -18.66 -10.66 3.75
N TYR A 189 -18.80 -9.52 3.08
CA TYR A 189 -19.89 -8.59 3.26
C TYR A 189 -20.54 -8.26 1.93
N LYS A 190 -21.83 -7.88 2.00
CA LYS A 190 -22.62 -7.33 0.90
C LYS A 190 -23.10 -5.93 1.24
N LEU A 191 -23.24 -5.07 0.24
CA LEU A 191 -23.75 -3.72 0.40
C LEU A 191 -25.23 -3.75 0.82
N SER A 192 -25.55 -3.22 1.98
CA SER A 192 -26.93 -3.08 2.48
C SER A 192 -27.49 -1.69 2.23
N GLU A 193 -26.71 -0.62 2.44
CA GLU A 193 -27.16 0.75 2.22
C GLU A 193 -25.99 1.65 1.79
N TRP A 194 -26.26 2.61 0.92
CA TRP A 194 -25.34 3.70 0.62
C TRP A 194 -26.07 5.04 0.61
N ARG A 195 -25.87 5.81 1.67
CA ARG A 195 -26.33 7.18 1.78
C ARG A 195 -25.21 8.11 1.34
N ARG A 196 -25.27 8.53 0.08
CA ARG A 196 -24.25 9.39 -0.55
C ARG A 196 -23.95 10.63 0.29
N GLY A 197 -22.66 10.96 0.43
CA GLY A 197 -22.16 12.07 1.25
C GLY A 197 -22.23 11.83 2.76
N SER A 198 -22.59 10.62 3.22
CA SER A 198 -22.77 10.35 4.64
C SER A 198 -22.21 9.00 5.08
N ALA A 199 -22.79 7.89 4.62
CA ALA A 199 -22.37 6.57 5.09
C ALA A 199 -22.66 5.46 4.08
N LEU A 200 -21.90 4.38 4.20
CA LEU A 200 -22.06 3.14 3.46
C LEU A 200 -22.07 1.97 4.47
N ALA A 201 -23.12 1.16 4.45
CA ALA A 201 -23.28 0.01 5.33
C ALA A 201 -23.10 -1.32 4.57
N LEU A 202 -22.36 -2.23 5.17
CA LEU A 202 -22.06 -3.56 4.67
C LEU A 202 -22.54 -4.59 5.70
N ASP A 203 -23.46 -5.46 5.31
CA ASP A 203 -23.94 -6.54 6.14
C ASP A 203 -23.10 -7.81 5.91
N LYS A 204 -22.84 -8.57 6.97
CA LYS A 204 -22.22 -9.89 6.89
C LYS A 204 -22.98 -10.78 5.91
N PHE A 205 -22.24 -11.44 5.03
CA PHE A 205 -22.78 -12.41 4.10
C PHE A 205 -22.77 -13.83 4.71
N ASP A 206 -23.92 -14.35 5.11
CA ASP A 206 -24.03 -15.68 5.74
C ASP A 206 -23.63 -16.83 4.78
N GLY A 207 -23.70 -16.59 3.46
CA GLY A 207 -23.28 -17.53 2.43
C GLY A 207 -21.79 -17.50 2.10
N TYR A 208 -20.99 -16.75 2.87
CA TYR A 208 -19.57 -16.60 2.58
C TYR A 208 -18.82 -17.92 2.63
N TRP A 209 -18.00 -18.18 1.65
CA TRP A 209 -17.27 -19.43 1.45
C TRP A 209 -16.04 -19.59 2.38
N GLY A 210 -15.50 -18.49 2.87
CA GLY A 210 -14.30 -18.44 3.72
C GLY A 210 -14.64 -18.39 5.21
N THR A 211 -13.67 -17.94 6.03
CA THR A 211 -13.90 -17.71 7.46
C THR A 211 -14.88 -16.56 7.63
N PRO A 212 -16.01 -16.77 8.33
CA PRO A 212 -16.99 -15.70 8.55
C PRO A 212 -16.39 -14.50 9.27
N PRO A 213 -16.83 -13.26 8.95
CA PRO A 213 -16.45 -12.07 9.70
C PRO A 213 -16.69 -12.18 11.20
N THR A 214 -15.84 -11.52 11.98
CA THR A 214 -15.93 -11.48 13.45
C THR A 214 -16.97 -10.48 13.99
N ASN A 215 -17.64 -9.75 13.10
CA ASN A 215 -18.67 -8.75 13.37
C ASN A 215 -19.86 -8.93 12.41
N ALA A 216 -21.00 -8.34 12.71
CA ALA A 216 -22.22 -8.52 11.92
C ALA A 216 -22.41 -7.46 10.83
N GLU A 217 -21.88 -6.27 11.05
CA GLU A 217 -22.07 -5.12 10.16
C GLU A 217 -20.84 -4.22 10.21
N VAL A 218 -20.54 -3.58 9.09
CA VAL A 218 -19.54 -2.53 8.97
C VAL A 218 -20.18 -1.29 8.39
N VAL A 219 -20.00 -0.14 9.05
CA VAL A 219 -20.52 1.16 8.56
C VAL A 219 -19.36 2.11 8.35
N PHE A 220 -19.06 2.43 7.09
CA PHE A 220 -18.16 3.53 6.74
C PHE A 220 -18.91 4.83 6.84
N SER A 221 -18.48 5.71 7.73
CA SER A 221 -19.00 7.08 7.89
C SER A 221 -18.04 8.06 7.26
N TYR A 222 -18.52 8.91 6.36
CA TYR A 222 -17.71 9.84 5.59
C TYR A 222 -17.76 11.25 6.14
N PHE A 223 -16.58 11.87 6.23
CA PHE A 223 -16.39 13.22 6.74
C PHE A 223 -15.69 14.07 5.69
N THR A 224 -15.92 15.37 5.74
CA THR A 224 -15.35 16.34 4.80
C THR A 224 -14.00 16.89 5.27
N ASP A 225 -13.69 16.74 6.55
CA ASP A 225 -12.46 17.27 7.15
C ASP A 225 -12.01 16.42 8.36
N ALA A 226 -10.70 16.49 8.65
CA ALA A 226 -10.07 15.71 9.72
C ALA A 226 -10.60 16.09 11.12
N THR A 227 -11.01 17.33 11.34
CA THR A 227 -11.53 17.77 12.65
C THR A 227 -12.86 17.10 12.97
N ALA A 228 -13.79 17.08 11.99
CA ALA A 228 -15.07 16.40 12.13
C ALA A 228 -14.88 14.89 12.35
N LEU A 229 -13.95 14.26 11.61
CA LEU A 229 -13.58 12.85 11.73
C LEU A 229 -13.05 12.54 13.14
N ASN A 230 -12.09 13.33 13.63
CA ASN A 230 -11.51 13.13 14.96
C ASN A 230 -12.55 13.32 16.07
N ASN A 231 -13.43 14.31 15.96
CA ASN A 231 -14.53 14.52 16.91
C ASN A 231 -15.51 13.35 16.91
N ALA A 232 -15.76 12.71 15.78
CA ALA A 232 -16.61 11.54 15.70
C ALA A 232 -16.04 10.36 16.51
N LEU A 233 -14.73 10.13 16.48
CA LEU A 233 -14.10 9.12 17.33
C LEU A 233 -14.13 9.50 18.82
N LEU A 234 -13.84 10.75 19.17
CA LEU A 234 -13.89 11.25 20.56
C LEU A 234 -15.28 11.13 21.20
N THR A 235 -16.32 11.24 20.39
CA THR A 235 -17.73 11.16 20.85
C THR A 235 -18.32 9.75 20.66
N ASN A 236 -17.51 8.74 20.31
CA ASN A 236 -17.94 7.38 20.03
C ASN A 236 -18.97 7.28 18.89
N ALA A 237 -18.99 8.22 17.94
CA ALA A 237 -19.79 8.10 16.72
C ALA A 237 -19.17 7.13 15.72
N VAL A 238 -17.85 6.98 15.73
CA VAL A 238 -17.08 5.94 15.02
C VAL A 238 -16.18 5.17 15.99
N ASP A 239 -15.77 3.97 15.62
CA ASP A 239 -14.95 3.07 16.43
C ASP A 239 -13.48 3.07 16.01
N VAL A 240 -13.20 3.37 14.73
CA VAL A 240 -11.86 3.43 14.16
C VAL A 240 -11.79 4.47 13.05
N ILE A 241 -10.66 5.16 12.97
CA ILE A 241 -10.28 6.07 11.87
C ILE A 241 -9.21 5.36 11.06
N THR A 242 -9.42 5.21 9.75
CA THR A 242 -8.53 4.45 8.84
C THR A 242 -7.20 5.14 8.59
N SER A 243 -7.16 6.48 8.64
CA SER A 243 -5.94 7.26 8.45
C SER A 243 -6.06 8.64 9.08
N VAL A 244 -5.10 9.01 9.93
CA VAL A 244 -4.99 10.36 10.49
C VAL A 244 -4.06 11.19 9.62
N GLN A 245 -4.54 12.32 9.12
CA GLN A 245 -3.85 13.16 8.14
C GLN A 245 -2.87 14.16 8.75
N SER A 246 -2.90 14.39 10.07
CA SER A 246 -2.05 15.38 10.73
C SER A 246 -1.62 14.91 12.12
N PRO A 247 -0.32 14.99 12.47
CA PRO A 247 0.18 14.62 13.79
C PRO A 247 -0.41 15.48 14.92
N ASP A 248 -0.72 16.73 14.66
CA ASP A 248 -1.34 17.63 15.65
C ASP A 248 -2.68 17.08 16.15
N SER A 249 -3.38 16.36 15.30
CA SER A 249 -4.63 15.67 15.63
C SER A 249 -4.44 14.53 16.62
N LEU A 250 -3.24 13.95 16.73
CA LEU A 250 -2.97 12.79 17.59
C LEU A 250 -2.84 13.14 19.07
N ALA A 251 -2.53 14.39 19.40
CA ALA A 251 -2.34 14.82 20.79
C ALA A 251 -3.57 14.53 21.67
N GLN A 252 -4.76 14.55 21.10
CA GLN A 252 -6.02 14.27 21.81
C GLN A 252 -6.25 12.77 22.08
N PHE A 253 -5.54 11.88 21.39
CA PHE A 253 -5.69 10.43 21.50
C PHE A 253 -4.51 9.76 22.22
N LYS A 254 -3.28 10.27 22.04
CA LYS A 254 -2.02 9.61 22.40
C LYS A 254 -1.92 9.20 23.89
N ASP A 255 -2.38 10.05 24.81
CA ASP A 255 -2.32 9.81 26.26
C ASP A 255 -3.67 9.46 26.88
N ASN A 256 -4.68 9.16 26.04
CA ASN A 256 -6.03 8.82 26.47
C ASN A 256 -6.24 7.30 26.42
N PRO A 257 -6.40 6.60 27.57
CA PRO A 257 -6.56 5.15 27.62
C PRO A 257 -7.84 4.62 26.92
N ALA A 258 -8.77 5.52 26.55
CA ALA A 258 -9.94 5.15 25.76
C ALA A 258 -9.64 4.86 24.28
N PHE A 259 -8.42 5.19 23.80
CA PHE A 259 -8.02 5.05 22.41
C PHE A 259 -6.68 4.31 22.26
N LYS A 260 -6.47 3.75 21.07
CA LYS A 260 -5.19 3.21 20.62
C LYS A 260 -4.75 3.97 19.38
N VAL A 261 -3.52 4.47 19.39
CA VAL A 261 -2.86 5.04 18.22
C VAL A 261 -1.87 3.99 17.70
N THR A 262 -2.03 3.60 16.45
CA THR A 262 -1.20 2.57 15.81
C THR A 262 -0.55 3.18 14.58
N ASP A 263 0.79 3.11 14.51
CA ASP A 263 1.58 3.50 13.35
C ASP A 263 1.98 2.25 12.57
N GLY A 264 1.58 2.18 11.32
CA GLY A 264 1.85 1.09 10.40
C GLY A 264 2.75 1.51 9.24
N ALA A 265 3.18 0.54 8.43
CA ALA A 265 3.93 0.80 7.23
C ALA A 265 3.02 1.38 6.14
N SER A 266 3.52 2.39 5.43
CA SER A 266 2.86 3.00 4.27
C SER A 266 3.65 2.73 2.99
N THR A 267 2.95 2.76 1.86
CA THR A 267 3.58 2.82 0.53
C THR A 267 3.66 4.23 -0.03
N THR A 268 3.08 5.21 0.66
CA THR A 268 3.04 6.60 0.21
C THR A 268 4.38 7.30 0.46
N LYS A 269 5.04 7.68 -0.62
CA LYS A 269 6.35 8.34 -0.64
C LYS A 269 6.18 9.82 -0.95
N GLU A 270 6.75 10.70 -0.12
CA GLU A 270 6.96 12.11 -0.47
C GLU A 270 8.25 12.22 -1.25
N ILE A 271 8.19 12.75 -2.47
CA ILE A 271 9.36 12.89 -3.33
C ILE A 271 9.51 14.30 -3.88
N LEU A 272 10.75 14.77 -3.93
CA LEU A 272 11.17 15.86 -4.78
C LEU A 272 11.68 15.25 -6.09
N ALA A 273 10.82 15.25 -7.11
CA ALA A 273 11.18 14.77 -8.44
C ALA A 273 11.77 15.92 -9.28
N TYR A 274 12.81 15.59 -10.02
CA TYR A 274 13.44 16.48 -10.98
C TYR A 274 12.95 16.15 -12.40
N ASN A 275 12.98 17.13 -13.31
CA ASN A 275 12.90 16.83 -14.71
C ASN A 275 14.33 16.57 -15.23
N ASP A 276 14.71 15.30 -15.27
CA ASP A 276 16.07 14.87 -15.64
C ASP A 276 16.45 15.17 -17.10
N ARG A 277 15.50 15.70 -17.91
CA ARG A 277 15.73 16.12 -19.29
C ARG A 277 16.28 17.53 -19.41
N VAL A 278 16.20 18.34 -18.35
CA VAL A 278 16.50 19.77 -18.40
C VAL A 278 17.62 20.18 -17.45
N ALA A 279 18.47 21.08 -17.88
CA ALA A 279 19.50 21.65 -17.04
C ALA A 279 18.88 22.46 -15.88
N PRO A 280 19.48 22.40 -14.67
CA PRO A 280 20.72 21.70 -14.34
C PRO A 280 20.48 20.25 -13.85
N PHE A 281 19.25 19.73 -13.90
CA PHE A 281 18.87 18.43 -13.32
C PHE A 281 19.26 17.22 -14.21
N ASP A 282 19.67 17.44 -15.45
CA ASP A 282 20.33 16.45 -16.30
C ASP A 282 21.72 16.03 -15.78
N ASN A 283 22.29 16.79 -14.83
CA ASN A 283 23.58 16.50 -14.20
C ASN A 283 23.40 15.77 -12.86
N VAL A 284 23.87 14.52 -12.79
CA VAL A 284 23.81 13.68 -11.59
C VAL A 284 24.49 14.33 -10.36
N LYS A 285 25.58 15.10 -10.55
CA LYS A 285 26.24 15.79 -9.43
C LYS A 285 25.36 16.87 -8.80
N VAL A 286 24.54 17.55 -9.61
CA VAL A 286 23.56 18.52 -9.09
C VAL A 286 22.49 17.80 -8.28
N ARG A 287 21.92 16.71 -8.78
CA ARG A 287 20.90 15.95 -8.06
C ARG A 287 21.42 15.39 -6.73
N LYS A 288 22.64 14.81 -6.75
CA LYS A 288 23.32 14.35 -5.51
C LYS A 288 23.59 15.49 -4.53
N ALA A 289 24.01 16.64 -5.03
CA ALA A 289 24.23 17.81 -4.18
C ALA A 289 22.93 18.24 -3.47
N LEU A 290 21.81 18.28 -4.21
CA LEU A 290 20.51 18.63 -3.63
C LEU A 290 20.03 17.56 -2.66
N ALA A 291 20.29 16.27 -2.91
CA ALA A 291 19.97 15.20 -1.97
C ALA A 291 20.73 15.36 -0.64
N ARG A 292 22.05 15.66 -0.70
CA ARG A 292 22.91 15.89 0.47
C ARG A 292 22.65 17.24 1.17
N ALA A 293 22.02 18.19 0.50
CA ALA A 293 21.66 19.47 1.11
C ALA A 293 20.46 19.40 2.06
N VAL A 294 19.66 18.33 2.03
CA VAL A 294 18.40 18.21 2.78
C VAL A 294 18.59 17.32 4.02
N ASP A 295 18.36 17.90 5.20
CA ASP A 295 18.23 17.14 6.45
C ASP A 295 16.85 16.48 6.51
N LYS A 296 16.73 15.27 5.90
CA LYS A 296 15.48 14.51 5.81
C LYS A 296 14.93 14.10 7.18
N ALA A 297 15.80 13.82 8.15
CA ALA A 297 15.37 13.46 9.49
C ALA A 297 14.69 14.65 10.19
N LYS A 298 15.29 15.84 10.05
CA LYS A 298 14.69 17.07 10.57
C LYS A 298 13.40 17.43 9.82
N LEU A 299 13.34 17.23 8.50
CA LEU A 299 12.13 17.42 7.71
C LEU A 299 11.01 16.53 8.23
N LEU A 300 11.24 15.21 8.27
CA LEU A 300 10.24 14.23 8.73
C LEU A 300 9.74 14.58 10.13
N ASN A 301 10.66 14.85 11.08
CA ASN A 301 10.27 15.23 12.43
C ASN A 301 9.47 16.52 12.49
N SER A 302 9.79 17.53 11.64
CA SER A 302 9.06 18.80 11.62
C SER A 302 7.64 18.69 11.07
N ILE A 303 7.35 17.69 10.23
CA ILE A 303 6.03 17.47 9.62
C ILE A 303 5.23 16.42 10.43
N TRP A 304 5.87 15.31 10.80
CA TRP A 304 5.19 14.12 11.33
C TRP A 304 5.60 13.77 12.77
N GLY A 305 6.49 14.57 13.42
CA GLY A 305 7.00 14.26 14.76
C GLY A 305 7.76 12.93 14.77
N ASP A 306 7.35 12.01 15.64
CA ASP A 306 8.00 10.70 15.78
C ASP A 306 7.45 9.65 14.79
N TYR A 307 6.55 10.03 13.88
CA TYR A 307 5.88 9.13 12.93
C TYR A 307 6.51 9.18 11.54
N GLY A 308 6.21 8.15 10.73
CA GLY A 308 6.74 8.01 9.38
C GLY A 308 8.12 7.38 9.33
N THR A 309 8.61 7.14 8.11
CA THR A 309 9.85 6.40 7.89
C THR A 309 10.76 7.12 6.90
N LEU A 310 12.05 7.25 7.25
CA LEU A 310 13.05 7.71 6.29
C LEU A 310 13.31 6.66 5.23
N ILE A 311 13.44 7.10 3.98
CA ILE A 311 13.77 6.25 2.84
C ILE A 311 14.95 6.82 2.07
N GLY A 312 15.75 5.93 1.48
CA GLY A 312 16.89 6.29 0.62
C GLY A 312 16.64 6.03 -0.86
N SER A 313 15.44 5.52 -1.20
CA SER A 313 15.04 5.20 -2.57
C SER A 313 13.52 5.23 -2.72
N PHE A 314 13.02 4.92 -3.89
CA PHE A 314 11.59 4.85 -4.20
C PHE A 314 10.90 3.58 -3.65
N VAL A 315 11.67 2.63 -3.11
CA VAL A 315 11.18 1.32 -2.67
C VAL A 315 10.87 1.35 -1.18
N PRO A 316 9.61 1.12 -0.77
CA PRO A 316 9.23 1.05 0.64
C PRO A 316 9.59 -0.30 1.26
N PRO A 317 9.70 -0.40 2.61
CA PRO A 317 10.01 -1.64 3.32
C PRO A 317 9.05 -2.82 3.06
N THR A 318 7.86 -2.55 2.57
CA THR A 318 6.85 -3.55 2.22
C THR A 318 7.09 -4.24 0.88
N ASP A 319 8.00 -3.73 0.04
CA ASP A 319 8.36 -4.34 -1.23
C ASP A 319 9.42 -5.44 -1.03
N PRO A 320 9.34 -6.60 -1.71
CA PRO A 320 10.29 -7.70 -1.55
C PRO A 320 11.75 -7.33 -1.88
N TRP A 321 11.96 -6.32 -2.70
CA TRP A 321 13.27 -5.82 -3.12
C TRP A 321 13.73 -4.58 -2.36
N TYR A 322 13.16 -4.31 -1.20
CA TYR A 322 13.61 -3.24 -0.32
C TYR A 322 15.06 -3.46 0.15
N GLU A 323 15.79 -2.36 0.23
CA GLU A 323 17.08 -2.23 0.90
C GLU A 323 17.15 -0.86 1.56
N ASP A 324 17.78 -0.78 2.73
CA ASP A 324 18.04 0.51 3.36
C ASP A 324 19.17 1.24 2.61
N LEU A 325 18.78 2.20 1.76
CA LEU A 325 19.68 3.05 0.99
C LEU A 325 19.79 4.48 1.54
N THR A 326 19.34 4.73 2.77
CA THR A 326 19.35 6.06 3.40
C THR A 326 20.75 6.68 3.52
N LYS A 327 21.79 5.85 3.42
CA LYS A 327 23.21 6.27 3.51
C LYS A 327 23.88 6.53 2.15
N VAL A 328 23.17 6.40 1.03
CA VAL A 328 23.77 6.62 -0.31
C VAL A 328 24.12 8.10 -0.50
N ASP A 329 23.19 9.01 -0.20
CA ASP A 329 23.42 10.45 -0.22
C ASP A 329 23.01 11.07 1.14
N PRO A 330 23.84 10.90 2.19
CA PRO A 330 23.55 11.40 3.52
C PRO A 330 23.62 12.94 3.55
N TYR A 331 22.90 13.54 4.51
CA TYR A 331 22.95 14.98 4.74
C TYR A 331 24.38 15.46 5.02
N ASP A 332 24.90 16.29 4.14
CA ASP A 332 26.24 16.89 4.23
C ASP A 332 26.32 18.17 3.38
N VAL A 333 26.18 19.32 4.02
CA VAL A 333 26.16 20.64 3.36
C VAL A 333 27.47 20.95 2.64
N GLU A 334 28.61 20.58 3.22
CA GLU A 334 29.92 20.88 2.62
C GLU A 334 30.19 19.98 1.40
N SER A 335 29.82 18.72 1.47
CA SER A 335 29.83 17.82 0.32
C SER A 335 28.88 18.30 -0.79
N ALA A 336 27.70 18.80 -0.43
CA ALA A 336 26.75 19.37 -1.41
C ALA A 336 27.34 20.57 -2.16
N LYS A 337 27.98 21.51 -1.44
CA LYS A 337 28.69 22.65 -2.05
C LYS A 337 29.82 22.21 -2.98
N ALA A 338 30.61 21.20 -2.56
CA ALA A 338 31.69 20.67 -3.39
C ALA A 338 31.16 20.08 -4.70
N LEU A 339 30.10 19.27 -4.64
CA LEU A 339 29.45 18.70 -5.83
C LEU A 339 28.88 19.77 -6.76
N LEU A 340 28.26 20.84 -6.20
CA LEU A 340 27.80 21.98 -7.01
C LEU A 340 28.95 22.69 -7.73
N ALA A 341 30.08 22.91 -7.02
CA ALA A 341 31.25 23.52 -7.62
C ALA A 341 31.83 22.65 -8.76
N GLU A 342 31.92 21.32 -8.55
CA GLU A 342 32.36 20.36 -9.59
C GLU A 342 31.39 20.31 -10.77
N ALA A 343 30.11 20.56 -10.56
CA ALA A 343 29.09 20.62 -11.60
C ALA A 343 29.07 21.98 -12.34
N GLY A 344 29.92 22.95 -11.95
CA GLY A 344 30.00 24.29 -12.55
C GLY A 344 29.09 25.33 -11.88
N PHE A 345 28.47 25.02 -10.75
CA PHE A 345 27.53 25.89 -10.02
C PHE A 345 28.10 26.36 -8.67
N LYS A 346 29.38 26.69 -8.61
CA LYS A 346 30.05 27.17 -7.40
C LYS A 346 29.33 28.35 -6.74
N ASP A 347 28.72 29.24 -7.55
CA ASP A 347 28.00 30.41 -7.05
C ASP A 347 26.48 30.17 -6.93
N GLY A 348 26.07 28.87 -7.00
CA GLY A 348 24.67 28.46 -6.98
C GLY A 348 23.93 28.65 -8.30
N PHE A 349 22.64 28.38 -8.25
CA PHE A 349 21.70 28.59 -9.38
C PHE A 349 20.29 28.84 -8.84
N SER A 350 19.36 29.15 -9.76
CA SER A 350 17.96 29.31 -9.42
C SER A 350 17.10 28.34 -10.23
N PHE A 351 16.03 27.82 -9.62
CA PHE A 351 15.03 27.01 -10.31
C PHE A 351 13.63 27.22 -9.71
N THR A 352 12.60 26.74 -10.39
CA THR A 352 11.23 26.76 -9.93
C THR A 352 10.79 25.36 -9.54
N LEU A 353 10.18 25.25 -8.35
CA LEU A 353 9.46 24.07 -7.87
C LEU A 353 7.97 24.29 -8.13
N ASP A 354 7.36 23.46 -8.97
CA ASP A 354 5.92 23.38 -9.12
C ASP A 354 5.37 22.34 -8.14
N THR A 355 4.44 22.71 -7.26
CA THR A 355 3.88 21.81 -6.27
C THR A 355 2.37 21.97 -6.14
N PRO A 356 1.59 20.86 -5.99
CA PRO A 356 0.16 20.94 -5.73
C PRO A 356 -0.17 21.64 -4.41
N ASP A 357 -1.32 22.31 -4.38
CA ASP A 357 -1.85 23.03 -3.20
C ASP A 357 -2.65 22.08 -2.30
N TYR A 358 -1.97 21.14 -1.65
CA TYR A 358 -2.53 20.34 -0.56
C TYR A 358 -1.44 19.97 0.46
N ASP A 359 -1.84 19.81 1.71
CA ASP A 359 -0.92 19.47 2.80
C ASP A 359 -0.29 18.07 2.59
N PRO A 360 1.00 17.91 2.94
CA PRO A 360 1.91 18.91 3.54
C PRO A 360 2.83 19.63 2.52
N HIS A 361 2.57 19.54 1.19
CA HIS A 361 3.48 20.04 0.15
C HIS A 361 3.95 21.48 0.34
N PRO A 362 3.08 22.48 0.65
CA PRO A 362 3.55 23.86 0.83
C PRO A 362 4.57 24.01 1.97
N ILE A 363 4.40 23.26 3.06
CA ILE A 363 5.31 23.30 4.22
C ILE A 363 6.62 22.59 3.88
N VAL A 364 6.55 21.43 3.22
CA VAL A 364 7.73 20.71 2.73
C VAL A 364 8.54 21.58 1.76
N ALA A 365 7.86 22.27 0.83
CA ALA A 365 8.52 23.20 -0.11
C ALA A 365 9.27 24.32 0.61
N GLN A 366 8.68 24.93 1.63
CA GLN A 366 9.35 25.97 2.44
C GLN A 366 10.58 25.43 3.17
N PHE A 367 10.48 24.22 3.73
CA PHE A 367 11.62 23.57 4.36
C PHE A 367 12.76 23.35 3.36
N LEU A 368 12.47 22.76 2.18
CA LEU A 368 13.47 22.54 1.12
C LEU A 368 14.09 23.84 0.62
N GLN A 369 13.31 24.92 0.48
CA GLN A 369 13.82 26.24 0.11
C GLN A 369 14.88 26.73 1.08
N ALA A 370 14.62 26.56 2.39
CA ALA A 370 15.58 26.96 3.43
C ALA A 370 16.84 26.07 3.43
N GLU A 371 16.72 24.78 3.19
CA GLU A 371 17.87 23.86 3.10
C GLU A 371 18.73 24.17 1.87
N PHE A 372 18.14 24.37 0.71
CA PHE A 372 18.87 24.72 -0.52
C PHE A 372 19.57 26.07 -0.48
N ALA A 373 19.02 27.03 0.24
CA ALA A 373 19.66 28.32 0.47
C ALA A 373 21.03 28.19 1.17
N LYS A 374 21.24 27.17 2.02
CA LYS A 374 22.53 26.92 2.71
C LYS A 374 23.66 26.57 1.74
N VAL A 375 23.31 26.04 0.57
CA VAL A 375 24.28 25.66 -0.49
C VAL A 375 24.27 26.63 -1.68
N GLY A 376 23.65 27.81 -1.54
CA GLY A 376 23.61 28.85 -2.57
C GLY A 376 22.57 28.63 -3.66
N VAL A 377 21.70 27.64 -3.51
CA VAL A 377 20.65 27.37 -4.51
C VAL A 377 19.35 28.09 -4.13
N LYS A 378 18.81 28.86 -5.07
CA LYS A 378 17.56 29.62 -4.91
C LYS A 378 16.41 28.84 -5.54
N MET A 379 15.54 28.25 -4.72
CA MET A 379 14.31 27.61 -5.17
C MET A 379 13.15 28.62 -5.11
N ASN A 380 12.44 28.81 -6.20
CA ASN A 380 11.21 29.59 -6.26
C ASN A 380 10.03 28.62 -6.17
N ILE A 381 9.16 28.81 -5.17
CA ILE A 381 7.99 27.94 -4.96
C ILE A 381 6.84 28.47 -5.82
N ASN A 382 6.26 27.61 -6.64
CA ASN A 382 5.06 27.86 -7.43
C ASN A 382 4.00 26.85 -7.04
N ILE A 383 3.01 27.31 -6.26
CA ILE A 383 1.88 26.46 -5.82
C ILE A 383 0.83 26.48 -6.93
N ILE A 384 0.43 25.28 -7.39
CA ILE A 384 -0.50 25.07 -8.49
C ILE A 384 -1.62 24.12 -8.08
N THR A 385 -2.75 24.18 -8.79
CA THR A 385 -3.84 23.22 -8.54
C THR A 385 -3.46 21.79 -8.97
N ALA A 386 -4.10 20.78 -8.42
CA ALA A 386 -3.88 19.39 -8.81
C ALA A 386 -4.16 19.14 -10.31
N ASN A 387 -5.16 19.82 -10.90
CA ASN A 387 -5.46 19.73 -12.34
C ASN A 387 -4.37 20.41 -13.20
N GLU A 388 -3.83 21.53 -12.74
CA GLU A 388 -2.72 22.21 -13.40
C GLU A 388 -1.45 21.35 -13.31
N TRP A 389 -1.15 20.76 -12.16
CA TRP A 389 -0.05 19.82 -12.00
C TRP A 389 -0.18 18.64 -12.98
N TYR A 390 -1.37 18.02 -13.05
CA TYR A 390 -1.61 16.91 -13.96
C TYR A 390 -1.39 17.30 -15.44
N THR A 391 -1.78 18.50 -15.82
CA THR A 391 -1.63 18.98 -17.21
C THR A 391 -0.21 19.40 -17.51
N LYS A 392 0.35 20.32 -16.71
CA LYS A 392 1.65 20.95 -16.93
C LYS A 392 2.81 19.98 -16.65
N VAL A 393 2.80 19.37 -15.43
CA VAL A 393 3.91 18.53 -14.98
C VAL A 393 3.80 17.11 -15.55
N TYR A 394 2.68 16.44 -15.29
CA TYR A 394 2.55 15.01 -15.64
C TYR A 394 2.40 14.76 -17.13
N LYS A 395 1.60 15.56 -17.85
CA LYS A 395 1.36 15.32 -19.29
C LYS A 395 2.31 16.08 -20.21
N GLN A 396 2.59 17.34 -19.92
CA GLN A 396 3.39 18.19 -20.82
C GLN A 396 4.88 18.15 -20.48
N HIS A 397 5.26 17.67 -19.30
CA HIS A 397 6.63 17.68 -18.78
C HIS A 397 7.23 19.10 -18.73
N ASP A 398 6.39 20.12 -18.59
CA ASP A 398 6.77 21.53 -18.53
C ASP A 398 7.02 21.94 -17.07
N PHE A 399 8.13 21.51 -16.50
CA PHE A 399 8.56 21.83 -15.14
C PHE A 399 10.05 21.64 -14.98
N GLN A 400 10.64 22.18 -13.90
CA GLN A 400 12.03 21.94 -13.53
C GLN A 400 12.14 20.91 -12.38
N ALA A 401 11.40 21.12 -11.30
CA ALA A 401 11.26 20.19 -10.20
C ALA A 401 9.85 20.26 -9.64
N THR A 402 9.41 19.19 -8.99
CA THR A 402 8.08 19.10 -8.37
C THR A 402 8.11 18.28 -7.08
N LEU A 403 7.29 18.67 -6.10
CA LEU A 403 6.91 17.79 -5.01
C LEU A 403 5.67 16.99 -5.41
N GLN A 404 5.68 15.72 -5.08
CA GLN A 404 4.53 14.83 -5.34
C GLN A 404 4.57 13.60 -4.43
N GLU A 405 3.42 13.16 -4.00
CA GLU A 405 3.26 11.87 -3.34
C GLU A 405 3.06 10.74 -4.37
N HIS A 406 3.66 9.60 -4.10
CA HIS A 406 3.44 8.36 -4.83
C HIS A 406 2.94 7.27 -3.89
N VAL A 407 1.72 6.80 -4.12
CA VAL A 407 0.99 5.93 -3.19
C VAL A 407 1.07 4.45 -3.52
N ASN A 408 1.52 4.09 -4.72
CA ASN A 408 1.42 2.70 -5.18
C ASN A 408 2.50 1.80 -4.55
N HIS A 409 2.12 0.55 -4.35
CA HIS A 409 3.02 -0.56 -4.05
C HIS A 409 3.71 -1.05 -5.33
N ARG A 410 4.98 -1.45 -5.23
CA ARG A 410 5.78 -1.99 -6.35
C ARG A 410 5.92 -1.06 -7.57
N ASP A 411 5.96 0.22 -7.35
CA ASP A 411 5.97 1.24 -8.42
C ASP A 411 7.37 1.67 -8.89
N ILE A 412 8.44 1.01 -8.44
CA ILE A 412 9.80 1.16 -8.98
C ILE A 412 9.84 1.02 -10.51
N VAL A 413 8.91 0.28 -11.10
CA VAL A 413 8.77 0.08 -12.55
C VAL A 413 8.62 1.38 -13.34
N PHE A 414 8.18 2.47 -12.72
CA PHE A 414 8.11 3.78 -13.37
C PHE A 414 9.49 4.34 -13.77
N TYR A 415 10.57 3.96 -13.07
CA TYR A 415 11.94 4.32 -13.45
C TYR A 415 12.46 3.53 -14.66
N GLY A 416 11.77 2.45 -15.06
CA GLY A 416 12.00 1.73 -16.32
C GLY A 416 11.35 2.39 -17.55
N ASN A 417 10.63 3.50 -17.38
CA ASN A 417 9.98 4.24 -18.45
C ASN A 417 10.58 5.64 -18.61
N PRO A 418 11.49 5.85 -19.60
CA PRO A 418 12.09 7.16 -19.85
C PRO A 418 11.08 8.27 -20.23
N ASP A 419 9.88 7.89 -20.68
CA ASP A 419 8.81 8.84 -21.00
C ASP A 419 7.95 9.23 -19.80
N PHE A 420 8.21 8.65 -18.61
CA PHE A 420 7.51 9.08 -17.41
C PHE A 420 7.85 10.54 -17.08
N TYR A 421 7.01 11.24 -16.33
CA TYR A 421 7.10 12.72 -16.24
C TYR A 421 8.47 13.23 -15.78
N TRP A 422 9.21 12.53 -14.92
CA TRP A 422 10.55 12.94 -14.48
C TRP A 422 11.67 12.70 -15.51
N GLY A 423 11.48 11.83 -16.50
CA GLY A 423 12.43 11.66 -17.62
C GLY A 423 13.74 10.98 -17.29
N TYR A 424 13.83 10.29 -16.17
CA TYR A 424 15.00 9.50 -15.83
C TYR A 424 15.26 8.43 -16.90
N ASN A 425 16.49 8.36 -17.38
CA ASN A 425 16.87 7.46 -18.47
C ASN A 425 18.26 6.87 -18.23
N ASN A 426 18.33 5.79 -17.48
CA ASN A 426 19.50 4.93 -17.38
C ASN A 426 19.20 3.61 -18.12
N PRO A 427 19.88 3.31 -19.26
CA PRO A 427 19.60 2.11 -20.06
C PRO A 427 19.73 0.79 -19.28
N GLU A 428 20.62 0.73 -18.28
CA GLU A 428 20.80 -0.44 -17.45
C GLU A 428 19.59 -0.65 -16.52
N VAL A 429 19.10 0.41 -15.91
CA VAL A 429 17.89 0.36 -15.08
C VAL A 429 16.68 -0.03 -15.92
N VAL A 430 16.50 0.57 -17.09
CA VAL A 430 15.41 0.22 -18.04
C VAL A 430 15.46 -1.28 -18.37
N LYS A 431 16.68 -1.79 -18.66
CA LYS A 431 16.88 -3.22 -18.96
C LYS A 431 16.59 -4.11 -17.75
N LEU A 432 17.11 -3.77 -16.57
CA LEU A 432 16.89 -4.55 -15.35
C LEU A 432 15.41 -4.67 -14.99
N ILE A 433 14.66 -3.56 -15.08
CA ILE A 433 13.22 -3.54 -14.81
C ILE A 433 12.47 -4.38 -15.87
N ALA A 434 12.79 -4.23 -17.15
CA ALA A 434 12.17 -5.05 -18.21
C ALA A 434 12.46 -6.54 -18.04
N ASP A 435 13.73 -6.89 -17.78
CA ASP A 435 14.15 -8.26 -17.56
C ASP A 435 13.52 -8.87 -16.29
N SER A 436 13.24 -8.06 -15.25
CA SER A 436 12.66 -8.54 -14.00
C SER A 436 11.27 -9.18 -14.18
N GLU A 437 10.53 -8.76 -15.21
CA GLU A 437 9.21 -9.33 -15.52
C GLU A 437 9.29 -10.69 -16.23
N THR A 438 10.41 -10.98 -16.90
CA THR A 438 10.57 -12.17 -17.77
C THR A 438 11.38 -13.30 -17.13
N VAL A 439 11.81 -13.15 -15.89
CA VAL A 439 12.58 -14.15 -15.14
C VAL A 439 11.74 -15.38 -14.75
N GLY A 440 12.43 -16.43 -14.30
CA GLY A 440 11.81 -17.71 -13.94
C GLY A 440 11.39 -17.81 -12.48
N SER A 441 11.89 -16.93 -11.59
CA SER A 441 11.63 -17.02 -10.16
C SER A 441 11.50 -15.64 -9.49
N ALA A 442 10.81 -15.60 -8.35
CA ALA A 442 10.67 -14.40 -7.53
C ALA A 442 12.03 -13.93 -6.98
N ASP A 443 12.96 -14.84 -6.72
CA ASP A 443 14.30 -14.49 -6.24
C ASP A 443 15.10 -13.77 -7.34
N GLU A 444 15.00 -14.22 -8.59
CA GLU A 444 15.63 -13.54 -9.74
C GLU A 444 15.00 -12.16 -9.98
N GLN A 445 13.67 -12.03 -9.87
CA GLN A 445 12.97 -10.75 -9.94
C GLN A 445 13.48 -9.81 -8.85
N THR A 446 13.50 -10.29 -7.62
CA THR A 446 13.99 -9.53 -6.45
C THR A 446 15.44 -9.08 -6.65
N ALA A 447 16.33 -9.94 -7.13
CA ALA A 447 17.73 -9.58 -7.38
C ALA A 447 17.86 -8.44 -8.40
N LYS A 448 17.14 -8.53 -9.53
CA LYS A 448 17.17 -7.51 -10.58
C LYS A 448 16.59 -6.17 -10.11
N LEU A 449 15.47 -6.20 -9.38
CA LEU A 449 14.84 -4.98 -8.88
C LEU A 449 15.64 -4.33 -7.74
N LYS A 450 16.36 -5.12 -6.91
CA LYS A 450 17.34 -4.58 -5.95
C LYS A 450 18.49 -3.86 -6.65
N GLU A 451 19.05 -4.48 -7.70
CA GLU A 451 20.12 -3.85 -8.48
C GLU A 451 19.64 -2.56 -9.15
N ALA A 452 18.46 -2.58 -9.79
CA ALA A 452 17.85 -1.38 -10.35
C ALA A 452 17.65 -0.29 -9.29
N ASN A 453 17.16 -0.66 -8.10
CA ASN A 453 16.94 0.25 -6.98
C ASN A 453 18.24 0.93 -6.50
N ARG A 454 19.35 0.19 -6.44
CA ARG A 454 20.68 0.76 -6.09
C ARG A 454 21.12 1.78 -7.14
N LEU A 455 21.06 1.43 -8.42
CA LEU A 455 21.45 2.34 -9.51
C LEU A 455 20.59 3.62 -9.52
N ILE A 456 19.26 3.47 -9.32
CA ILE A 456 18.34 4.61 -9.21
C ILE A 456 18.76 5.54 -8.06
N ALA A 457 19.08 4.94 -6.90
CA ALA A 457 19.52 5.71 -5.72
C ALA A 457 20.89 6.35 -5.94
N GLU A 458 21.85 5.63 -6.52
CA GLU A 458 23.17 6.12 -6.83
C GLU A 458 23.16 7.23 -7.88
N ASP A 459 22.21 7.23 -8.81
CA ASP A 459 21.99 8.32 -9.78
C ASP A 459 21.23 9.51 -9.18
N ALA A 460 20.78 9.42 -7.94
CA ALA A 460 19.91 10.41 -7.31
C ALA A 460 18.76 10.85 -8.24
N ALA A 461 18.10 9.87 -8.88
CA ALA A 461 17.08 10.12 -9.90
C ALA A 461 15.91 10.96 -9.40
N SER A 462 15.70 11.00 -8.10
CA SER A 462 14.83 11.90 -7.35
C SER A 462 15.40 12.07 -5.95
N ASN A 463 14.85 12.96 -5.15
CA ASN A 463 15.13 13.03 -3.73
C ASN A 463 13.93 12.47 -2.96
N TRP A 464 14.04 11.22 -2.51
CA TRP A 464 13.03 10.54 -1.71
C TRP A 464 13.14 11.05 -0.28
N LEU A 465 12.12 11.76 0.17
CA LEU A 465 12.17 12.51 1.42
C LEU A 465 11.80 11.63 2.60
N TYR A 466 10.64 10.98 2.53
CA TYR A 466 10.15 10.07 3.57
C TYR A 466 8.95 9.25 3.05
N LEU A 467 8.59 8.20 3.81
CA LEU A 467 7.26 7.58 3.74
C LEU A 467 6.34 8.27 4.73
N TYR A 468 5.14 8.59 4.27
CA TYR A 468 4.06 9.02 5.14
C TYR A 468 3.78 7.95 6.19
N PRO A 469 3.44 8.31 7.42
CA PRO A 469 2.95 7.35 8.39
C PRO A 469 1.57 6.85 7.98
N GLN A 470 1.28 5.57 8.27
CA GLN A 470 -0.07 5.03 8.25
C GLN A 470 -0.59 4.99 9.68
N ILE A 471 -1.29 6.03 10.10
CA ILE A 471 -1.73 6.15 11.48
C ILE A 471 -3.21 5.81 11.56
N VAL A 472 -3.52 4.70 12.24
CA VAL A 472 -4.88 4.27 12.57
C VAL A 472 -5.15 4.59 14.04
N VAL A 473 -6.28 5.20 14.34
CA VAL A 473 -6.74 5.44 15.70
C VAL A 473 -8.05 4.70 15.93
N SER A 474 -8.10 3.91 16.99
CA SER A 474 -9.31 3.16 17.36
C SER A 474 -9.71 3.39 18.80
N ALA A 475 -10.98 3.12 19.12
CA ALA A 475 -11.42 2.91 20.49
C ALA A 475 -10.66 1.74 21.12
N ALA A 476 -10.46 1.77 22.44
CA ALA A 476 -9.64 0.79 23.15
C ALA A 476 -10.22 -0.63 23.14
N ASP A 477 -11.53 -0.76 22.96
CA ASP A 477 -12.28 -2.02 22.86
C ASP A 477 -12.27 -2.63 21.45
N VAL A 478 -11.62 -1.97 20.46
CA VAL A 478 -11.54 -2.43 19.07
C VAL A 478 -10.14 -2.93 18.73
N SER A 479 -10.07 -4.02 17.96
CA SER A 479 -8.84 -4.67 17.53
C SER A 479 -9.02 -5.40 16.20
N GLY A 480 -7.93 -5.89 15.57
CA GLY A 480 -7.98 -6.68 14.33
C GLY A 480 -8.13 -5.86 13.05
N TYR A 481 -8.06 -4.53 13.13
CA TYR A 481 -8.01 -3.67 11.94
C TYR A 481 -6.63 -3.72 11.28
N PRO A 482 -6.55 -3.52 9.95
CA PRO A 482 -5.30 -3.39 9.23
C PRO A 482 -4.49 -2.22 9.78
N VAL A 483 -3.18 -2.42 9.96
CA VAL A 483 -2.27 -1.37 10.43
C VAL A 483 -1.45 -0.77 9.31
N ASN A 484 -1.25 -1.49 8.20
CA ASN A 484 -0.46 -1.03 7.07
C ASN A 484 -1.35 -0.44 5.96
N GLY A 485 -0.91 0.67 5.38
CA GLY A 485 -1.61 1.37 4.30
C GLY A 485 -1.13 0.92 2.92
N LEU A 486 -1.43 -0.31 2.51
CA LEU A 486 -1.09 -0.82 1.19
C LEU A 486 -2.22 -0.56 0.20
N ASN A 487 -2.00 0.33 -0.77
CA ASN A 487 -2.98 0.67 -1.82
C ASN A 487 -4.37 1.05 -1.27
N SER A 488 -4.41 1.66 -0.08
CA SER A 488 -5.66 2.11 0.58
C SER A 488 -6.69 1.01 0.84
N GLN A 489 -6.29 -0.26 0.89
CA GLN A 489 -7.19 -1.35 1.28
C GLN A 489 -7.39 -1.38 2.79
N PHE A 490 -8.60 -1.70 3.24
CA PHE A 490 -8.96 -1.78 4.66
C PHE A 490 -9.87 -2.98 4.92
N TYR A 491 -9.28 -4.12 5.24
CA TYR A 491 -10.01 -5.36 5.50
C TYR A 491 -10.73 -5.30 6.84
N ALA A 492 -12.07 -5.28 6.81
CA ALA A 492 -12.90 -5.11 8.00
C ALA A 492 -13.34 -6.42 8.67
N TYR A 493 -13.14 -7.56 8.02
CA TYR A 493 -13.68 -8.85 8.45
C TYR A 493 -13.01 -9.44 9.68
N ASP A 494 -11.80 -8.99 10.03
CA ASP A 494 -11.09 -9.42 11.24
C ASP A 494 -11.26 -8.44 12.41
N ILE A 495 -11.97 -7.31 12.21
CA ILE A 495 -12.17 -6.32 13.25
C ILE A 495 -13.11 -6.86 14.32
N LYS A 496 -12.64 -6.82 15.56
CA LYS A 496 -13.34 -7.28 16.75
C LYS A 496 -13.64 -6.11 17.67
N LYS A 497 -14.81 -6.12 18.25
CA LYS A 497 -15.20 -5.21 19.32
C LYS A 497 -15.52 -6.04 20.57
N THR A 498 -14.89 -5.68 21.70
CA THR A 498 -15.22 -6.29 22.99
C THR A 498 -16.46 -5.61 23.57
N PRO A 499 -17.30 -6.37 24.31
CA PRO A 499 -18.52 -5.83 24.95
C PRO A 499 -18.26 -4.67 25.92
#